data_19c7ee6afec2965205a080fcd1e7511e
#
_entry.id   19c7ee6afec2965205a080fcd1e7511e
#
_cell.length_a   1.000
_cell.length_b   1.000
_cell.length_c   1.000
_cell.angle_alpha   90.00
_cell.angle_beta   90.00
_cell.angle_gamma   90.00
#
_symmetry.space_group_name_H-M   'P 1'
#
loop_
_entity.id
_entity.type
_entity.pdbx_description
1 polymer ?
#
loop_
_entity_poly.entity_id
_entity_poly.type
_entity_poly.pdbx_seq_one_letter_code
_entity_poly.pdbx_strand_id
1 'polypeptide(L)'
;LEAFVGRTAESAVQAIAMLRAAGTPRFTAHSTDLYGGPGTQPVPDGPTVLAEAEHLLRTADALGMPCPEKTLSTAQARDRFQADVDAFFVDLPVVVDPELVSLAAAGSRRIRIRGGVKWAPSQIAQLLQHEALVHSATKRNGLAQPLRTLGLSTPRTTAVQEGLATLGELITDSLDLNRLRRVALRVRMVDRALQGADFIEVFEGLLEEGQPEVEAFRSAMRVFRGGDVRGGVVFTKDVVYLSGLRQVHGFLMAALKAHRAELPAVLFAGRMTCGDAVKLAPLIEDGTLLPAQILPPWVQRTSQLAAYLAWAAFGQGIGPVELESLD
;
A
#
# COMPACT_ATOMS: atom_id res chain seq x y z
N LEU A 1 1.23 16.68 -20.08
CA LEU A 1 0.12 15.72 -20.11
C LEU A 1 0.39 14.55 -21.06
N GLU A 2 0.88 14.79 -22.27
CA GLU A 2 1.19 13.75 -23.27
C GLU A 2 2.12 12.66 -22.69
N ALA A 3 3.22 13.05 -22.06
CA ALA A 3 4.16 12.10 -21.43
C ALA A 3 3.53 11.29 -20.28
N PHE A 4 2.55 11.83 -19.56
CA PHE A 4 1.79 11.09 -18.56
C PHE A 4 0.92 10.02 -19.20
N VAL A 5 0.19 10.38 -20.28
CA VAL A 5 -0.67 9.45 -21.03
C VAL A 5 0.17 8.35 -21.67
N GLY A 6 1.29 8.70 -22.31
CA GLY A 6 2.22 7.74 -22.93
C GLY A 6 2.71 6.70 -21.95
N ARG A 7 3.30 7.12 -20.81
CA ARG A 7 3.75 6.17 -19.76
C ARG A 7 2.62 5.33 -19.16
N THR A 8 1.41 5.90 -19.08
CA THR A 8 0.24 5.14 -18.58
C THR A 8 -0.18 4.07 -19.57
N ALA A 9 -0.16 4.36 -20.87
CA ALA A 9 -0.43 3.39 -21.93
C ALA A 9 0.66 2.30 -21.99
N GLU A 10 1.94 2.67 -21.93
CA GLU A 10 3.06 1.72 -21.87
C GLU A 10 2.92 0.75 -20.70
N SER A 11 2.60 1.25 -19.51
CA SER A 11 2.36 0.41 -18.34
C SER A 11 1.19 -0.56 -18.53
N ALA A 12 0.14 -0.15 -19.20
CA ALA A 12 -1.00 -1.01 -19.53
C ALA A 12 -0.59 -2.11 -20.54
N VAL A 13 0.20 -1.78 -21.57
CA VAL A 13 0.73 -2.75 -22.55
C VAL A 13 1.63 -3.78 -21.84
N GLN A 14 2.52 -3.34 -20.96
CA GLN A 14 3.37 -4.24 -20.18
C GLN A 14 2.54 -5.16 -19.26
N ALA A 15 1.45 -4.66 -18.66
CA ALA A 15 0.54 -5.49 -17.86
C ALA A 15 -0.14 -6.57 -18.71
N ILE A 16 -0.52 -6.26 -19.94
CA ILE A 16 -1.08 -7.24 -20.89
C ILE A 16 -0.01 -8.30 -21.24
N ALA A 17 1.23 -7.90 -21.48
CA ALA A 17 2.35 -8.80 -21.75
C ALA A 17 2.58 -9.74 -20.55
N MET A 18 2.58 -9.23 -19.34
CA MET A 18 2.67 -10.03 -18.11
C MET A 18 1.54 -11.07 -18.03
N LEU A 19 0.28 -10.65 -18.23
CA LEU A 19 -0.87 -11.57 -18.16
C LEU A 19 -0.80 -12.68 -19.22
N ARG A 20 -0.33 -12.36 -20.43
CA ARG A 20 -0.12 -13.35 -21.49
C ARG A 20 1.00 -14.33 -21.18
N ALA A 21 1.95 -13.94 -20.34
CA ALA A 21 3.08 -14.77 -19.92
C ALA A 21 2.77 -15.61 -18.65
N ALA A 22 1.53 -15.61 -18.14
CA ALA A 22 1.17 -16.35 -16.92
C ALA A 22 1.64 -17.82 -16.99
N GLY A 23 2.16 -18.31 -15.86
CA GLY A 23 2.72 -19.67 -15.75
C GLY A 23 4.12 -19.87 -16.38
N THR A 24 4.75 -18.82 -16.89
CA THR A 24 6.09 -18.90 -17.49
C THR A 24 7.09 -17.97 -16.77
N PRO A 25 8.41 -18.20 -16.88
CA PRO A 25 9.44 -17.33 -16.30
C PRO A 25 9.33 -15.86 -16.78
N ARG A 26 8.80 -15.61 -17.98
CA ARG A 26 8.54 -14.25 -18.48
C ARG A 26 7.51 -13.49 -17.63
N PHE A 27 6.57 -14.20 -17.00
CA PHE A 27 5.62 -13.58 -16.06
C PHE A 27 6.35 -12.91 -14.90
N THR A 28 7.32 -13.60 -14.30
CA THR A 28 8.12 -13.05 -13.20
C THR A 28 8.95 -11.84 -13.66
N ALA A 29 9.58 -11.91 -14.84
CA ALA A 29 10.34 -10.80 -15.39
C ALA A 29 9.44 -9.54 -15.55
N HIS A 30 8.30 -9.68 -16.23
CA HIS A 30 7.33 -8.59 -16.38
C HIS A 30 6.77 -8.09 -15.05
N SER A 31 6.55 -9.00 -14.08
CA SER A 31 6.09 -8.62 -12.75
C SER A 31 7.13 -7.76 -12.02
N THR A 32 8.41 -8.14 -12.11
CA THR A 32 9.53 -7.39 -11.52
C THR A 32 9.71 -6.03 -12.20
N ASP A 33 9.58 -5.96 -13.51
CA ASP A 33 9.63 -4.69 -14.26
C ASP A 33 8.50 -3.72 -13.85
N LEU A 34 7.30 -4.25 -13.58
CA LEU A 34 6.13 -3.45 -13.25
C LEU A 34 6.03 -3.04 -11.78
N TYR A 35 6.45 -3.90 -10.87
CA TYR A 35 6.21 -3.74 -9.43
C TYR A 35 7.48 -3.69 -8.59
N GLY A 36 8.63 -3.95 -9.21
CA GLY A 36 9.88 -4.19 -8.48
C GLY A 36 9.96 -5.59 -7.90
N GLY A 37 11.04 -5.84 -7.18
CA GLY A 37 11.31 -7.08 -6.46
C GLY A 37 12.01 -6.82 -5.13
N PRO A 38 12.33 -7.86 -4.36
CA PRO A 38 13.03 -7.74 -3.06
C PRO A 38 14.35 -6.98 -3.13
N GLY A 39 15.08 -7.09 -4.25
CA GLY A 39 16.33 -6.36 -4.51
C GLY A 39 16.16 -4.88 -4.92
N THR A 40 14.94 -4.38 -5.11
CA THR A 40 14.69 -2.98 -5.48
C THR A 40 15.13 -2.03 -4.36
N GLN A 41 15.76 -0.91 -4.73
CA GLN A 41 16.05 0.20 -3.83
C GLN A 41 14.99 1.30 -4.05
N PRO A 42 14.04 1.50 -3.13
CA PRO A 42 12.94 2.46 -3.31
C PRO A 42 13.39 3.92 -3.20
N VAL A 43 14.55 4.14 -2.59
CA VAL A 43 15.20 5.45 -2.44
C VAL A 43 16.64 5.32 -2.94
N PRO A 44 17.17 6.29 -3.71
CA PRO A 44 18.57 6.26 -4.16
C PRO A 44 19.53 6.05 -2.99
N ASP A 45 20.51 5.19 -3.17
CA ASP A 45 21.54 4.84 -2.17
C ASP A 45 21.02 4.27 -0.85
N GLY A 46 19.74 3.94 -0.80
CA GLY A 46 19.08 3.31 0.35
C GLY A 46 19.23 1.78 0.34
N PRO A 47 18.78 1.12 1.42
CA PRO A 47 18.74 -0.34 1.47
C PRO A 47 17.72 -0.90 0.47
N THR A 48 17.89 -2.18 0.13
CA THR A 48 16.90 -2.91 -0.66
C THR A 48 15.61 -3.13 0.15
N VAL A 49 14.49 -3.35 -0.54
CA VAL A 49 13.20 -3.66 0.11
C VAL A 49 13.32 -4.88 1.00
N LEU A 50 14.10 -5.89 0.61
CA LEU A 50 14.34 -7.07 1.44
C LEU A 50 15.11 -6.72 2.72
N ALA A 51 16.17 -5.94 2.62
CA ALA A 51 16.95 -5.53 3.79
C ALA A 51 16.10 -4.72 4.79
N GLU A 52 15.22 -3.85 4.30
CA GLU A 52 14.26 -3.12 5.13
C GLU A 52 13.21 -4.06 5.75
N ALA A 53 12.68 -5.02 4.99
CA ALA A 53 11.74 -6.01 5.50
C ALA A 53 12.36 -6.85 6.61
N GLU A 54 13.59 -7.31 6.45
CA GLU A 54 14.32 -8.09 7.46
C GLU A 54 14.59 -7.28 8.72
N HIS A 55 14.96 -5.99 8.58
CA HIS A 55 15.13 -5.10 9.72
C HIS A 55 13.82 -4.90 10.48
N LEU A 56 12.73 -4.64 9.74
CA LEU A 56 11.41 -4.44 10.32
C LEU A 56 10.89 -5.69 11.06
N LEU A 57 11.13 -6.89 10.51
CA LEU A 57 10.74 -8.15 11.15
C LEU A 57 11.49 -8.34 12.47
N ARG A 58 12.81 -8.14 12.50
CA ARG A 58 13.60 -8.22 13.75
C ARG A 58 13.10 -7.22 14.80
N THR A 59 12.78 -6.00 14.40
CA THR A 59 12.25 -4.97 15.30
C THR A 59 10.88 -5.35 15.84
N ALA A 60 9.99 -5.86 14.97
CA ALA A 60 8.65 -6.29 15.36
C ALA A 60 8.68 -7.48 16.32
N ASP A 61 9.55 -8.44 16.07
CA ASP A 61 9.70 -9.64 16.93
C ASP A 61 10.23 -9.26 18.32
N ALA A 62 11.16 -8.29 18.41
CA ALA A 62 11.67 -7.78 19.68
C ALA A 62 10.61 -7.05 20.52
N LEU A 63 9.64 -6.40 19.89
CA LEU A 63 8.57 -5.66 20.59
C LEU A 63 7.43 -6.56 21.10
N GLY A 64 7.14 -7.66 20.41
CA GLY A 64 6.20 -8.70 20.85
C GLY A 64 4.80 -8.19 21.22
N MET A 65 3.96 -7.81 20.26
CA MET A 65 2.62 -7.28 20.55
C MET A 65 1.51 -8.29 20.29
N PRO A 66 0.45 -8.31 21.12
CA PRO A 66 -0.72 -9.14 20.90
C PRO A 66 -1.47 -8.73 19.63
N CYS A 67 -2.11 -9.71 19.00
CA CYS A 67 -2.98 -9.46 17.86
C CYS A 67 -4.27 -8.75 18.32
N PRO A 68 -4.76 -7.72 17.60
CA PRO A 68 -6.02 -7.08 17.94
C PRO A 68 -7.19 -8.07 17.96
N GLU A 69 -8.01 -8.02 19.00
CA GLU A 69 -9.16 -8.90 19.14
C GLU A 69 -10.25 -8.57 18.10
N LYS A 70 -10.75 -9.62 17.44
CA LYS A 70 -11.80 -9.50 16.41
C LYS A 70 -13.18 -9.66 17.07
N THR A 71 -13.75 -8.58 17.53
CA THR A 71 -15.01 -8.56 18.29
C THR A 71 -16.25 -8.22 17.46
N LEU A 72 -16.07 -7.57 16.30
CA LEU A 72 -17.19 -7.12 15.47
C LEU A 72 -17.64 -8.21 14.49
N SER A 73 -18.95 -8.37 14.34
CA SER A 73 -19.54 -9.08 13.20
C SER A 73 -19.35 -8.29 11.90
N THR A 74 -19.48 -8.95 10.76
CA THR A 74 -19.40 -8.28 9.44
C THR A 74 -20.45 -7.16 9.31
N ALA A 75 -21.67 -7.33 9.85
CA ALA A 75 -22.70 -6.31 9.81
C ALA A 75 -22.30 -5.07 10.62
N GLN A 76 -21.83 -5.27 11.86
CA GLN A 76 -21.32 -4.17 12.71
C GLN A 76 -20.13 -3.46 12.08
N ALA A 77 -19.21 -4.20 11.47
CA ALA A 77 -18.06 -3.65 10.77
C ALA A 77 -18.51 -2.79 9.57
N ARG A 78 -19.46 -3.30 8.76
CA ARG A 78 -20.03 -2.57 7.63
C ARG A 78 -20.70 -1.27 8.09
N ASP A 79 -21.52 -1.31 9.15
CA ASP A 79 -22.25 -0.14 9.61
C ASP A 79 -21.31 0.94 10.16
N ARG A 80 -20.31 0.56 10.94
CA ARG A 80 -19.28 1.49 11.44
C ARG A 80 -18.47 2.09 10.29
N PHE A 81 -18.00 1.25 9.38
CA PHE A 81 -17.23 1.72 8.22
C PHE A 81 -18.06 2.64 7.33
N GLN A 82 -19.36 2.36 7.12
CA GLN A 82 -20.24 3.24 6.36
C GLN A 82 -20.35 4.62 7.02
N ALA A 83 -20.57 4.67 8.33
CA ALA A 83 -20.64 5.94 9.07
C ALA A 83 -19.37 6.78 8.93
N ASP A 84 -18.19 6.12 9.01
CA ASP A 84 -16.91 6.79 8.82
C ASP A 84 -16.72 7.28 7.37
N VAL A 85 -17.15 6.50 6.37
CA VAL A 85 -17.09 6.87 4.95
C VAL A 85 -18.01 8.05 4.63
N ASP A 86 -19.21 8.08 5.20
CA ASP A 86 -20.21 9.15 4.98
C ASP A 86 -19.72 10.53 5.43
N ALA A 87 -18.74 10.59 6.35
CA ALA A 87 -18.10 11.84 6.76
C ALA A 87 -17.25 12.50 5.65
N PHE A 88 -16.85 11.74 4.62
CA PHE A 88 -15.95 12.20 3.55
C PHE A 88 -16.53 12.07 2.15
N PHE A 89 -17.51 11.21 1.96
CA PHE A 89 -18.04 10.87 0.64
C PHE A 89 -19.54 10.96 0.59
N VAL A 90 -20.05 11.60 -0.44
CA VAL A 90 -21.43 11.46 -0.87
C VAL A 90 -21.51 10.25 -1.81
N ASP A 91 -22.48 9.37 -1.59
CA ASP A 91 -22.75 8.19 -2.44
C ASP A 91 -21.55 7.21 -2.63
N LEU A 92 -20.95 6.78 -1.53
CA LEU A 92 -19.95 5.71 -1.53
C LEU A 92 -20.38 4.57 -0.59
N PRO A 93 -21.31 3.70 -1.01
CA PRO A 93 -21.80 2.63 -0.17
C PRO A 93 -20.72 1.58 0.13
N VAL A 94 -20.72 1.11 1.40
CA VAL A 94 -19.96 -0.06 1.85
C VAL A 94 -20.85 -1.27 1.75
N VAL A 95 -20.49 -2.26 0.92
CA VAL A 95 -21.28 -3.48 0.68
C VAL A 95 -20.52 -4.72 1.14
N VAL A 96 -21.24 -5.68 1.69
CA VAL A 96 -20.70 -6.99 2.04
C VAL A 96 -20.66 -7.88 0.81
N ASP A 97 -19.49 -8.48 0.56
CA ASP A 97 -19.27 -9.42 -0.54
C ASP A 97 -18.68 -10.73 0.03
N PRO A 98 -19.44 -11.82 0.09
CA PRO A 98 -18.98 -13.08 0.67
C PRO A 98 -17.88 -13.74 -0.17
N GLU A 99 -17.84 -13.46 -1.48
CA GLU A 99 -16.85 -14.04 -2.41
C GLU A 99 -15.53 -13.24 -2.47
N LEU A 100 -15.44 -12.13 -1.73
CA LEU A 100 -14.26 -11.27 -1.79
C LEU A 100 -13.02 -11.95 -1.16
N VAL A 101 -11.99 -12.18 -1.95
CA VAL A 101 -10.73 -12.81 -1.51
C VAL A 101 -9.93 -11.90 -0.58
N SER A 102 -9.83 -10.59 -0.89
CA SER A 102 -9.23 -9.59 -0.01
C SER A 102 -10.16 -9.22 1.15
N LEU A 103 -9.64 -8.60 2.23
CA LEU A 103 -10.50 -8.10 3.32
C LEU A 103 -11.44 -6.99 2.84
N ALA A 104 -10.92 -6.10 1.99
CA ALA A 104 -11.71 -5.06 1.35
C ALA A 104 -11.23 -4.81 -0.08
N ALA A 105 -12.04 -4.08 -0.85
CA ALA A 105 -11.70 -3.65 -2.20
C ALA A 105 -12.39 -2.33 -2.52
N ALA A 106 -11.57 -1.29 -2.74
CA ALA A 106 -12.02 0.05 -3.08
C ALA A 106 -12.48 0.19 -4.52
N GLY A 107 -13.52 0.97 -4.72
CA GLY A 107 -14.00 1.41 -6.03
C GLY A 107 -14.44 2.87 -6.02
N SER A 108 -14.73 3.43 -7.20
CA SER A 108 -15.28 4.78 -7.29
C SER A 108 -16.77 4.86 -6.96
N ARG A 109 -17.48 3.73 -7.01
CA ARG A 109 -18.94 3.66 -6.79
C ARG A 109 -19.34 2.94 -5.52
N ARG A 110 -18.48 2.09 -4.97
CA ARG A 110 -18.71 1.32 -3.74
C ARG A 110 -17.38 0.80 -3.21
N ILE A 111 -17.35 0.55 -1.90
CA ILE A 111 -16.29 -0.23 -1.26
C ILE A 111 -16.91 -1.58 -0.89
N ARG A 112 -16.20 -2.68 -1.17
CA ARG A 112 -16.63 -4.03 -0.78
C ARG A 112 -15.80 -4.48 0.42
N ILE A 113 -16.45 -5.09 1.40
CA ILE A 113 -15.79 -5.77 2.52
C ILE A 113 -16.18 -7.24 2.54
N ARG A 114 -15.24 -8.09 2.97
CA ARG A 114 -15.44 -9.54 3.03
C ARG A 114 -16.54 -9.91 3.99
N GLY A 115 -17.46 -10.77 3.53
CA GLY A 115 -18.48 -11.41 4.35
C GLY A 115 -17.94 -12.59 5.17
N GLY A 116 -18.73 -13.01 6.18
CA GLY A 116 -18.47 -14.26 6.92
C GLY A 116 -17.24 -14.26 7.82
N VAL A 117 -16.66 -13.09 8.14
CA VAL A 117 -15.49 -12.95 9.02
C VAL A 117 -15.79 -12.03 10.20
N LYS A 118 -15.04 -12.20 11.28
CA LYS A 118 -15.00 -11.23 12.38
C LYS A 118 -13.94 -10.17 12.12
N TRP A 119 -14.17 -8.97 12.65
CA TRP A 119 -13.35 -7.78 12.45
C TRP A 119 -12.86 -7.21 13.78
N ALA A 120 -11.65 -6.70 13.81
CA ALA A 120 -11.19 -5.87 14.91
C ALA A 120 -11.63 -4.41 14.69
N PRO A 121 -11.95 -3.65 15.76
CA PRO A 121 -12.29 -2.23 15.64
C PRO A 121 -11.19 -1.41 14.93
N SER A 122 -9.91 -1.68 15.20
CA SER A 122 -8.76 -1.04 14.54
C SER A 122 -8.73 -1.25 13.02
N GLN A 123 -9.24 -2.40 12.54
CA GLN A 123 -9.30 -2.66 11.10
C GLN A 123 -10.27 -1.71 10.38
N ILE A 124 -11.30 -1.19 11.06
CA ILE A 124 -12.23 -0.24 10.44
C ILE A 124 -11.53 1.09 10.19
N ALA A 125 -10.81 1.62 11.19
CA ALA A 125 -9.99 2.83 11.03
C ALA A 125 -8.93 2.65 9.92
N GLN A 126 -8.28 1.49 9.89
CA GLN A 126 -7.33 1.13 8.82
C GLN A 126 -7.98 1.16 7.44
N LEU A 127 -9.15 0.52 7.27
CA LEU A 127 -9.87 0.50 5.99
C LEU A 127 -10.31 1.89 5.55
N LEU A 128 -10.69 2.77 6.47
CA LEU A 128 -11.01 4.16 6.16
C LEU A 128 -9.83 4.86 5.50
N GLN A 129 -8.64 4.75 6.08
CA GLN A 129 -7.44 5.39 5.51
C GLN A 129 -7.04 4.75 4.18
N HIS A 130 -7.03 3.43 4.10
CA HIS A 130 -6.53 2.68 2.95
C HIS A 130 -7.51 2.72 1.77
N GLU A 131 -8.72 2.19 1.97
CA GLU A 131 -9.67 1.94 0.89
C GLU A 131 -10.48 3.19 0.52
N ALA A 132 -10.91 3.96 1.52
CA ALA A 132 -11.72 5.14 1.27
C ALA A 132 -10.85 6.36 0.94
N LEU A 133 -10.02 6.80 1.88
CA LEU A 133 -9.32 8.09 1.80
C LEU A 133 -8.10 8.08 0.87
N VAL A 134 -7.57 6.91 0.46
CA VAL A 134 -6.56 6.85 -0.59
C VAL A 134 -7.14 6.28 -1.88
N HIS A 135 -7.56 5.02 -1.90
CA HIS A 135 -7.90 4.38 -3.16
C HIS A 135 -9.17 4.91 -3.82
N SER A 136 -10.26 5.12 -3.05
CA SER A 136 -11.50 5.69 -3.58
C SER A 136 -11.37 7.18 -3.84
N ALA A 137 -10.70 7.93 -2.95
CA ALA A 137 -10.47 9.36 -3.09
C ALA A 137 -9.67 9.69 -4.36
N THR A 138 -8.48 9.10 -4.52
CA THR A 138 -7.64 9.35 -5.69
C THR A 138 -8.31 8.94 -7.00
N LYS A 139 -9.11 7.84 -6.96
CA LYS A 139 -9.88 7.41 -8.12
C LYS A 139 -10.99 8.40 -8.48
N ARG A 140 -11.76 8.87 -7.50
CA ARG A 140 -12.83 9.87 -7.74
C ARG A 140 -12.25 11.20 -8.19
N ASN A 141 -11.23 11.70 -7.52
CA ASN A 141 -10.55 12.92 -7.92
C ASN A 141 -10.01 12.81 -9.34
N GLY A 142 -9.36 11.70 -9.69
CA GLY A 142 -8.83 11.48 -11.02
C GLY A 142 -9.90 11.35 -12.11
N LEU A 143 -11.06 10.76 -11.82
CA LEU A 143 -12.19 10.68 -12.76
C LEU A 143 -12.89 12.04 -12.95
N ALA A 144 -12.78 12.95 -11.99
CA ALA A 144 -13.28 14.32 -12.08
C ALA A 144 -12.36 15.24 -12.88
N GLN A 145 -11.10 14.84 -13.13
CA GLN A 145 -10.15 15.63 -13.93
C GLN A 145 -10.59 15.78 -15.38
N PRO A 146 -10.24 16.88 -16.05
CA PRO A 146 -10.36 16.99 -17.52
C PRO A 146 -9.67 15.82 -18.23
N LEU A 147 -8.53 15.36 -17.71
CA LEU A 147 -7.81 14.17 -18.16
C LEU A 147 -8.20 12.95 -17.31
N ARG A 148 -9.25 12.24 -17.70
CA ARG A 148 -9.79 11.08 -16.96
C ARG A 148 -8.82 9.90 -16.79
N THR A 149 -7.74 9.85 -17.56
CA THR A 149 -6.67 8.86 -17.37
C THR A 149 -6.02 8.94 -15.98
N LEU A 150 -6.11 10.09 -15.30
CA LEU A 150 -5.70 10.25 -13.89
C LEU A 150 -6.54 9.40 -12.91
N GLY A 151 -7.71 8.91 -13.31
CA GLY A 151 -8.53 7.98 -12.52
C GLY A 151 -8.25 6.50 -12.80
N LEU A 152 -7.38 6.15 -13.74
CA LEU A 152 -7.08 4.77 -14.11
C LEU A 152 -6.10 4.12 -13.12
N SER A 153 -6.36 2.85 -12.82
CA SER A 153 -5.43 2.00 -12.06
C SER A 153 -4.48 1.30 -13.02
N THR A 154 -3.23 1.67 -13.01
CA THR A 154 -2.19 1.02 -13.81
C THR A 154 -1.04 0.56 -12.90
N PRO A 155 -0.25 -0.47 -13.29
CA PRO A 155 0.85 -0.97 -12.49
C PRO A 155 1.83 0.13 -12.05
N ARG A 156 2.17 1.09 -12.94
CA ARG A 156 3.13 2.17 -12.65
C ARG A 156 2.76 3.05 -11.45
N THR A 157 1.48 3.13 -11.11
CA THR A 157 1.00 3.95 -9.98
C THR A 157 0.78 3.12 -8.71
N THR A 158 0.93 1.79 -8.78
CA THR A 158 0.57 0.88 -7.67
C THR A 158 1.44 1.14 -6.44
N ALA A 159 2.75 1.28 -6.58
CA ALA A 159 3.66 1.50 -5.45
C ALA A 159 3.28 2.79 -4.69
N VAL A 160 3.02 3.89 -5.39
CA VAL A 160 2.60 5.15 -4.75
C VAL A 160 1.22 5.02 -4.10
N GLN A 161 0.27 4.33 -4.73
CA GLN A 161 -1.07 4.13 -4.16
C GLN A 161 -1.04 3.28 -2.89
N GLU A 162 -0.32 2.16 -2.88
CA GLU A 162 -0.18 1.32 -1.69
C GLU A 162 0.69 2.01 -0.62
N GLY A 163 1.71 2.77 -1.05
CA GLY A 163 2.56 3.56 -0.17
C GLY A 163 1.81 4.68 0.55
N LEU A 164 0.99 5.45 -0.18
CA LEU A 164 0.10 6.47 0.41
C LEU A 164 -0.88 5.86 1.41
N ALA A 165 -1.47 4.70 1.05
CA ALA A 165 -2.41 4.02 1.90
C ALA A 165 -1.75 3.52 3.20
N THR A 166 -0.59 2.88 3.10
CA THR A 166 0.15 2.38 4.27
C THR A 166 0.69 3.54 5.12
N LEU A 167 1.13 4.64 4.50
CA LEU A 167 1.56 5.84 5.23
C LEU A 167 0.37 6.51 5.95
N GLY A 168 -0.79 6.59 5.29
CA GLY A 168 -2.02 7.08 5.90
C GLY A 168 -2.43 6.28 7.13
N GLU A 169 -2.37 4.94 7.04
CA GLU A 169 -2.57 4.04 8.18
C GLU A 169 -1.61 4.39 9.33
N LEU A 170 -0.33 4.61 9.03
CA LEU A 170 0.73 4.86 10.01
C LEU A 170 0.58 6.23 10.70
N ILE A 171 0.34 7.31 9.91
CA ILE A 171 0.19 8.68 10.43
C ILE A 171 -1.07 8.84 11.30
N THR A 172 -2.09 8.03 11.07
CA THR A 172 -3.38 8.11 11.76
C THR A 172 -3.55 7.07 12.87
N ASP A 173 -2.46 6.44 13.29
CA ASP A 173 -2.45 5.42 14.35
C ASP A 173 -3.42 4.24 14.08
N SER A 174 -3.63 3.92 12.80
CA SER A 174 -4.51 2.82 12.39
C SER A 174 -3.75 1.59 11.86
N LEU A 175 -2.41 1.69 11.78
CA LEU A 175 -1.52 0.59 11.41
C LEU A 175 -0.96 -0.07 12.67
N ASP A 176 -1.37 -1.31 12.94
CA ASP A 176 -0.79 -2.10 14.04
C ASP A 176 0.50 -2.82 13.64
N LEU A 177 1.28 -3.25 14.65
CA LEU A 177 2.56 -3.95 14.45
C LEU A 177 2.39 -5.25 13.65
N ASN A 178 1.29 -5.98 13.85
CA ASN A 178 1.02 -7.22 13.09
C ASN A 178 0.77 -6.93 11.61
N ARG A 179 0.10 -5.80 11.31
CA ARG A 179 -0.10 -5.35 9.93
C ARG A 179 1.23 -5.01 9.28
N LEU A 180 2.09 -4.27 9.98
CA LEU A 180 3.40 -3.88 9.50
C LEU A 180 4.30 -5.12 9.29
N ARG A 181 4.29 -6.05 10.25
CA ARG A 181 4.97 -7.35 10.14
C ARG A 181 4.51 -8.15 8.91
N ARG A 182 3.19 -8.21 8.66
CA ARG A 182 2.66 -8.90 7.45
C ARG A 182 3.14 -8.26 6.15
N VAL A 183 3.29 -6.94 6.10
CA VAL A 183 3.83 -6.25 4.92
C VAL A 183 5.28 -6.70 4.66
N ALA A 184 6.10 -6.76 5.70
CA ALA A 184 7.50 -7.21 5.61
C ALA A 184 7.60 -8.71 5.26
N LEU A 185 6.80 -9.57 5.90
CA LEU A 185 6.76 -11.01 5.59
C LEU A 185 6.44 -11.30 4.12
N ARG A 186 5.57 -10.52 3.50
CA ARG A 186 5.28 -10.69 2.07
C ARG A 186 6.49 -10.46 1.19
N VAL A 187 7.36 -9.51 1.53
CA VAL A 187 8.62 -9.28 0.80
C VAL A 187 9.54 -10.49 0.95
N ARG A 188 9.73 -11.00 2.18
CA ARG A 188 10.53 -12.21 2.46
C ARG A 188 10.00 -13.43 1.69
N MET A 189 8.68 -13.63 1.66
CA MET A 189 8.09 -14.77 0.97
C MET A 189 8.19 -14.66 -0.56
N VAL A 190 8.10 -13.47 -1.11
CA VAL A 190 8.39 -13.23 -2.54
C VAL A 190 9.85 -13.56 -2.84
N ASP A 191 10.78 -13.18 -1.97
CA ASP A 191 12.21 -13.49 -2.13
C ASP A 191 12.47 -15.02 -2.09
N ARG A 192 11.92 -15.72 -1.09
CA ARG A 192 12.03 -17.20 -1.00
C ARG A 192 11.49 -17.89 -2.25
N ALA A 193 10.34 -17.46 -2.75
CA ALA A 193 9.73 -18.01 -3.95
C ALA A 193 10.56 -17.72 -5.21
N LEU A 194 11.20 -16.56 -5.32
CA LEU A 194 12.14 -16.23 -6.39
C LEU A 194 13.41 -17.09 -6.33
N GLN A 195 13.82 -17.51 -5.14
CA GLN A 195 14.93 -18.44 -4.92
C GLN A 195 14.54 -19.90 -5.15
N GLY A 196 13.30 -20.19 -5.53
CA GLY A 196 12.83 -21.51 -5.92
C GLY A 196 11.91 -22.21 -4.93
N ALA A 197 11.60 -21.60 -3.77
CA ALA A 197 10.63 -22.17 -2.83
C ALA A 197 9.27 -22.33 -3.50
N ASP A 198 8.64 -23.49 -3.30
CA ASP A 198 7.32 -23.81 -3.82
C ASP A 198 6.19 -23.24 -2.90
N PHE A 199 4.95 -23.51 -3.29
CA PHE A 199 3.78 -23.02 -2.55
C PHE A 199 3.73 -23.55 -1.11
N ILE A 200 4.10 -24.84 -0.92
CA ILE A 200 4.05 -25.48 0.41
C ILE A 200 5.13 -24.88 1.31
N GLU A 201 6.35 -24.73 0.82
CA GLU A 201 7.47 -24.14 1.56
C GLU A 201 7.19 -22.67 1.95
N VAL A 202 6.54 -21.89 1.06
CA VAL A 202 6.12 -20.53 1.37
C VAL A 202 4.97 -20.52 2.40
N PHE A 203 4.01 -21.44 2.29
CA PHE A 203 2.90 -21.56 3.21
C PHE A 203 3.39 -21.97 4.62
N GLU A 204 4.23 -22.99 4.71
CA GLU A 204 4.85 -23.46 5.97
C GLU A 204 5.68 -22.35 6.61
N GLY A 205 6.50 -21.63 5.83
CA GLY A 205 7.27 -20.49 6.32
C GLY A 205 6.39 -19.37 6.88
N LEU A 206 5.19 -19.16 6.35
CA LEU A 206 4.23 -18.20 6.91
C LEU A 206 3.59 -18.71 8.23
N LEU A 207 3.36 -20.01 8.36
CA LEU A 207 2.91 -20.63 9.62
C LEU A 207 3.97 -20.53 10.71
N GLU A 208 5.23 -20.83 10.37
CA GLU A 208 6.38 -20.69 11.29
C GLU A 208 6.52 -19.25 11.80
N GLU A 209 6.22 -18.28 10.97
CA GLU A 209 6.18 -16.85 11.31
C GLU A 209 4.89 -16.45 12.09
N GLY A 210 4.09 -17.42 12.53
CA GLY A 210 2.93 -17.23 13.39
C GLY A 210 1.68 -16.69 12.68
N GLN A 211 1.60 -16.74 11.34
CA GLN A 211 0.36 -16.40 10.65
C GLN A 211 -0.68 -17.50 10.86
N PRO A 212 -1.96 -17.15 11.15
CA PRO A 212 -3.04 -18.15 11.15
C PRO A 212 -3.15 -18.85 9.80
N GLU A 213 -3.47 -20.15 9.81
CA GLU A 213 -3.48 -21.03 8.63
C GLU A 213 -4.20 -20.41 7.40
N VAL A 214 -5.42 -19.90 7.59
CA VAL A 214 -6.20 -19.28 6.51
C VAL A 214 -5.51 -18.03 5.94
N GLU A 215 -4.85 -17.25 6.78
CA GLU A 215 -4.13 -16.04 6.34
C GLU A 215 -2.79 -16.43 5.68
N ALA A 216 -2.09 -17.44 6.17
CA ALA A 216 -0.88 -18.00 5.56
C ALA A 216 -1.17 -18.53 4.16
N PHE A 217 -2.23 -19.35 4.01
CA PHE A 217 -2.68 -19.85 2.71
C PHE A 217 -2.98 -18.72 1.72
N ARG A 218 -3.72 -17.71 2.15
CA ARG A 218 -4.05 -16.54 1.30
C ARG A 218 -2.82 -15.72 0.93
N SER A 219 -1.85 -15.61 1.85
CA SER A 219 -0.59 -14.92 1.58
C SER A 219 0.24 -15.67 0.56
N ALA A 220 0.35 -17.00 0.67
CA ALA A 220 1.01 -17.85 -0.31
C ALA A 220 0.32 -17.78 -1.69
N MET A 221 -1.03 -17.85 -1.74
CA MET A 221 -1.78 -17.65 -2.99
C MET A 221 -1.45 -16.32 -3.70
N ARG A 222 -1.15 -15.27 -2.98
CA ARG A 222 -0.81 -13.96 -3.58
C ARG A 222 0.55 -14.00 -4.27
N VAL A 223 1.52 -14.71 -3.69
CA VAL A 223 2.87 -14.87 -4.25
C VAL A 223 2.82 -15.65 -5.57
N PHE A 224 2.01 -16.69 -5.64
CA PHE A 224 1.94 -17.58 -6.82
C PHE A 224 0.80 -17.24 -7.80
N ARG A 225 0.03 -16.18 -7.56
CA ARG A 225 -1.09 -15.79 -8.44
C ARG A 225 -0.61 -15.42 -9.84
N GLY A 226 -0.96 -16.24 -10.82
CA GLY A 226 -0.49 -16.10 -12.22
C GLY A 226 0.91 -16.69 -12.45
N GLY A 227 1.57 -17.21 -11.40
CA GLY A 227 2.84 -17.93 -11.43
C GLY A 227 2.67 -19.45 -11.50
N ASP A 228 3.68 -20.18 -11.01
CA ASP A 228 3.68 -21.63 -10.88
C ASP A 228 3.85 -22.03 -9.41
N VAL A 229 2.91 -22.80 -8.87
CA VAL A 229 2.93 -23.26 -7.47
C VAL A 229 4.14 -24.15 -7.12
N ARG A 230 4.86 -24.65 -8.11
CA ARG A 230 6.10 -25.43 -7.96
C ARG A 230 7.35 -24.58 -7.73
N GLY A 231 7.21 -23.25 -7.67
CA GLY A 231 8.31 -22.30 -7.48
C GLY A 231 8.87 -21.74 -8.79
N GLY A 232 9.72 -20.72 -8.68
CA GLY A 232 10.44 -20.10 -9.79
C GLY A 232 9.63 -19.15 -10.68
N VAL A 233 8.29 -19.22 -10.67
CA VAL A 233 7.42 -18.28 -11.39
C VAL A 233 6.53 -17.55 -10.39
N VAL A 234 6.86 -16.29 -10.11
CA VAL A 234 6.39 -15.53 -8.94
C VAL A 234 5.74 -14.21 -9.33
N PHE A 235 4.69 -13.83 -8.63
CA PHE A 235 4.08 -12.51 -8.73
C PHE A 235 4.65 -11.57 -7.66
N THR A 236 5.49 -10.63 -8.06
CA THR A 236 6.25 -9.78 -7.13
C THR A 236 5.47 -8.60 -6.56
N LYS A 237 4.20 -8.41 -6.99
CA LYS A 237 3.39 -7.20 -6.65
C LYS A 237 3.39 -6.85 -5.16
N ASP A 238 3.45 -7.82 -4.25
CA ASP A 238 3.31 -7.54 -2.82
C ASP A 238 4.51 -6.78 -2.21
N VAL A 239 5.63 -6.64 -2.92
CA VAL A 239 6.74 -5.77 -2.50
C VAL A 239 6.38 -4.28 -2.51
N VAL A 240 5.36 -3.88 -3.30
CA VAL A 240 4.95 -2.47 -3.45
C VAL A 240 4.43 -1.83 -2.17
N TYR A 241 3.98 -2.61 -1.20
CA TYR A 241 3.51 -2.06 0.09
C TYR A 241 4.67 -1.41 0.85
N LEU A 242 5.77 -2.11 1.01
CA LEU A 242 6.94 -1.59 1.73
C LEU A 242 7.74 -0.62 0.85
N SER A 243 8.02 -0.98 -0.41
CA SER A 243 8.75 -0.09 -1.33
C SER A 243 7.99 1.21 -1.58
N GLY A 244 6.67 1.15 -1.73
CA GLY A 244 5.81 2.33 -1.89
C GLY A 244 5.77 3.20 -0.65
N LEU A 245 5.68 2.61 0.55
CA LEU A 245 5.76 3.35 1.81
C LEU A 245 7.08 4.14 1.88
N ARG A 246 8.21 3.51 1.59
CA ARG A 246 9.52 4.17 1.58
C ARG A 246 9.62 5.26 0.52
N GLN A 247 9.13 4.99 -0.69
CA GLN A 247 9.12 5.96 -1.78
C GLN A 247 8.28 7.20 -1.45
N VAL A 248 7.08 7.01 -0.92
CA VAL A 248 6.17 8.12 -0.55
C VAL A 248 6.74 8.90 0.62
N HIS A 249 7.24 8.22 1.66
CA HIS A 249 7.89 8.88 2.79
C HIS A 249 9.07 9.74 2.33
N GLY A 250 9.97 9.20 1.52
CA GLY A 250 11.12 9.93 0.96
C GLY A 250 10.68 11.13 0.10
N PHE A 251 9.64 10.95 -0.71
CA PHE A 251 9.07 12.04 -1.51
C PHE A 251 8.51 13.18 -0.65
N LEU A 252 7.75 12.86 0.41
CA LEU A 252 7.18 13.88 1.29
C LEU A 252 8.28 14.65 2.04
N MET A 253 9.32 13.95 2.51
CA MET A 253 10.51 14.59 3.10
C MET A 253 11.18 15.55 2.12
N ALA A 254 11.39 15.12 0.87
CA ALA A 254 12.00 15.94 -0.18
C ALA A 254 11.12 17.16 -0.52
N ALA A 255 9.81 16.97 -0.61
CA ALA A 255 8.86 18.05 -0.89
C ALA A 255 8.91 19.15 0.20
N LEU A 256 8.86 18.77 1.47
CA LEU A 256 8.94 19.72 2.58
C LEU A 256 10.31 20.43 2.64
N LYS A 257 11.41 19.69 2.42
CA LYS A 257 12.75 20.27 2.36
C LYS A 257 12.90 21.29 1.21
N ALA A 258 12.20 21.05 0.10
CA ALA A 258 12.16 21.96 -1.05
C ALA A 258 11.13 23.08 -0.94
N HIS A 259 10.46 23.23 0.21
CA HIS A 259 9.36 24.19 0.45
C HIS A 259 8.18 24.02 -0.53
N ARG A 260 7.92 22.78 -0.97
CA ARG A 260 6.83 22.40 -1.88
C ARG A 260 5.71 21.70 -1.10
N ALA A 261 5.14 22.42 -0.13
CA ALA A 261 4.12 21.90 0.79
C ALA A 261 2.79 21.50 0.12
N GLU A 262 2.56 21.90 -1.12
CA GLU A 262 1.41 21.55 -1.94
C GLU A 262 1.50 20.13 -2.52
N LEU A 263 2.71 19.60 -2.73
CA LEU A 263 2.92 18.30 -3.41
C LEU A 263 2.22 17.10 -2.75
N PRO A 264 2.12 17.01 -1.41
CA PRO A 264 1.31 15.97 -0.78
C PRO A 264 -0.15 15.97 -1.27
N ALA A 265 -0.78 17.14 -1.43
CA ALA A 265 -2.15 17.26 -1.92
C ALA A 265 -2.26 16.94 -3.42
N VAL A 266 -1.24 17.28 -4.21
CA VAL A 266 -1.19 16.96 -5.65
C VAL A 266 -1.26 15.44 -5.89
N LEU A 267 -0.62 14.61 -5.05
CA LEU A 267 -0.70 13.15 -5.14
C LEU A 267 -2.14 12.61 -5.04
N PHE A 268 -3.05 13.38 -4.46
CA PHE A 268 -4.47 13.03 -4.36
C PHE A 268 -5.33 13.55 -5.50
N ALA A 269 -4.81 14.41 -6.39
CA ALA A 269 -5.56 14.88 -7.55
C ALA A 269 -5.90 13.77 -8.56
N GLY A 270 -5.24 12.63 -8.44
CA GLY A 270 -5.48 11.43 -9.24
C GLY A 270 -4.54 10.30 -8.89
N ARG A 271 -4.50 9.27 -9.72
CA ARG A 271 -3.56 8.16 -9.60
C ARG A 271 -2.32 8.45 -10.42
N MET A 272 -1.23 8.77 -9.74
CA MET A 272 0.02 9.21 -10.34
C MET A 272 1.22 8.71 -9.55
N THR A 273 2.41 8.81 -10.13
CA THR A 273 3.68 8.58 -9.41
C THR A 273 4.13 9.86 -8.71
N CYS A 274 5.09 9.76 -7.76
CA CYS A 274 5.72 10.93 -7.15
C CYS A 274 6.33 11.89 -8.20
N GLY A 275 6.99 11.34 -9.23
CA GLY A 275 7.54 12.15 -10.32
C GLY A 275 6.49 12.81 -11.22
N ASP A 276 5.30 12.18 -11.35
CA ASP A 276 4.17 12.82 -12.04
C ASP A 276 3.63 13.99 -11.21
N ALA A 277 3.52 13.85 -9.88
CA ALA A 277 3.05 14.92 -9.01
C ALA A 277 3.88 16.20 -9.16
N VAL A 278 5.21 16.08 -9.19
CA VAL A 278 6.10 17.24 -9.42
C VAL A 278 5.83 17.89 -10.79
N LYS A 279 5.64 17.08 -11.83
CA LYS A 279 5.45 17.58 -13.21
C LYS A 279 4.05 18.12 -13.46
N LEU A 280 3.05 17.64 -12.73
CA LEU A 280 1.65 18.04 -12.90
C LEU A 280 1.24 19.18 -11.95
N ALA A 281 2.01 19.46 -10.89
CA ALA A 281 1.72 20.56 -9.96
C ALA A 281 1.51 21.91 -10.66
N PRO A 282 2.36 22.37 -11.60
CA PRO A 282 2.13 23.62 -12.31
C PRO A 282 0.81 23.66 -13.07
N LEU A 283 0.32 22.51 -13.56
CA LEU A 283 -0.97 22.43 -14.28
C LEU A 283 -2.18 22.50 -13.32
N ILE A 284 -1.99 22.24 -12.06
CA ILE A 284 -3.00 22.49 -11.02
C ILE A 284 -2.98 23.97 -10.62
N GLU A 285 -1.79 24.57 -10.54
CA GLU A 285 -1.62 25.99 -10.22
C GLU A 285 -2.24 26.91 -11.27
N ASP A 286 -2.11 26.56 -12.57
CA ASP A 286 -2.67 27.33 -13.70
C ASP A 286 -4.13 26.99 -14.02
N GLY A 287 -4.73 26.02 -13.30
CA GLY A 287 -6.12 25.60 -13.49
C GLY A 287 -6.37 24.63 -14.65
N THR A 288 -5.34 24.18 -15.37
CA THR A 288 -5.45 23.14 -16.43
C THR A 288 -5.93 21.81 -15.84
N LEU A 289 -5.48 21.46 -14.62
CA LEU A 289 -5.96 20.35 -13.83
C LEU A 289 -6.62 20.87 -12.56
N LEU A 290 -7.57 20.10 -12.04
CA LEU A 290 -8.29 20.45 -10.82
C LEU A 290 -7.48 20.02 -9.56
N PRO A 291 -7.51 20.81 -8.48
CA PRO A 291 -7.01 20.34 -7.18
C PRO A 291 -7.85 19.16 -6.69
N ALA A 292 -7.26 18.34 -5.81
CA ALA A 292 -7.97 17.23 -5.19
C ALA A 292 -9.18 17.72 -4.39
N GLN A 293 -10.38 17.21 -4.70
CA GLN A 293 -11.62 17.55 -4.00
C GLN A 293 -11.77 16.77 -2.69
N ILE A 294 -11.29 15.54 -2.68
CA ILE A 294 -11.35 14.63 -1.53
C ILE A 294 -9.92 14.44 -1.03
N LEU A 295 -9.64 14.92 0.18
CA LEU A 295 -8.32 14.85 0.81
C LEU A 295 -8.43 14.23 2.21
N PRO A 296 -7.53 13.32 2.58
CA PRO A 296 -7.40 12.89 3.97
C PRO A 296 -7.03 14.08 4.88
N PRO A 297 -7.55 14.16 6.10
CA PRO A 297 -7.25 15.29 7.02
C PRO A 297 -5.75 15.49 7.29
N TRP A 298 -4.96 14.41 7.33
CA TRP A 298 -3.53 14.50 7.58
C TRP A 298 -2.75 15.22 6.47
N VAL A 299 -3.23 15.20 5.23
CA VAL A 299 -2.61 15.93 4.10
C VAL A 299 -2.73 17.45 4.29
N GLN A 300 -3.82 17.90 4.89
CA GLN A 300 -4.09 19.31 5.15
C GLN A 300 -3.33 19.84 6.38
N ARG A 301 -2.83 18.94 7.23
CA ARG A 301 -2.13 19.27 8.47
C ARG A 301 -0.61 19.25 8.26
N THR A 302 -0.11 20.15 7.42
CA THR A 302 1.31 20.15 6.97
C THR A 302 2.30 20.21 8.13
N SER A 303 2.01 20.97 9.20
CA SER A 303 2.89 21.07 10.38
C SER A 303 3.00 19.75 11.13
N GLN A 304 1.88 19.05 11.32
CA GLN A 304 1.85 17.74 11.98
C GLN A 304 2.52 16.68 11.10
N LEU A 305 2.30 16.72 9.78
CA LEU A 305 3.01 15.86 8.84
C LEU A 305 4.53 16.08 8.91
N ALA A 306 4.97 17.34 8.94
CA ALA A 306 6.40 17.66 9.07
C ALA A 306 6.99 17.15 10.39
N ALA A 307 6.28 17.31 11.50
CA ALA A 307 6.71 16.81 12.81
C ALA A 307 6.81 15.26 12.82
N TYR A 308 5.83 14.57 12.25
CA TYR A 308 5.85 13.12 12.10
C TYR A 308 7.06 12.65 11.29
N LEU A 309 7.29 13.24 10.12
CA LEU A 309 8.41 12.89 9.24
C LEU A 309 9.78 13.18 9.89
N ALA A 310 9.89 14.31 10.61
CA ALA A 310 11.10 14.66 11.36
C ALA A 310 11.37 13.64 12.47
N TRP A 311 10.35 13.24 13.24
CA TRP A 311 10.46 12.22 14.28
C TRP A 311 10.84 10.86 13.71
N ALA A 312 10.21 10.44 12.60
CA ALA A 312 10.52 9.18 11.93
C ALA A 312 11.97 9.12 11.44
N ALA A 313 12.50 10.25 10.93
CA ALA A 313 13.91 10.36 10.53
C ALA A 313 14.87 10.33 11.73
N PHE A 314 14.52 11.00 12.82
CA PHE A 314 15.30 11.03 14.06
C PHE A 314 15.34 9.65 14.74
N GLY A 315 14.20 8.95 14.79
CA GLY A 315 14.05 7.66 15.46
C GLY A 315 14.78 6.48 14.80
N GLN A 316 15.29 6.64 13.58
CA GLN A 316 16.01 5.57 12.89
C GLN A 316 17.28 5.08 13.61
N GLY A 317 17.82 5.88 14.54
CA GLY A 317 19.01 5.53 15.36
C GLY A 317 18.67 5.11 16.79
N ILE A 318 17.38 5.08 17.19
CA ILE A 318 16.96 4.76 18.55
C ILE A 318 16.62 3.27 18.62
N GLY A 319 17.40 2.53 19.40
CA GLY A 319 17.12 1.12 19.74
C GLY A 319 16.34 1.00 21.07
N PRO A 320 15.80 -0.20 21.37
CA PRO A 320 15.21 -0.48 22.68
C PRO A 320 16.27 -0.35 23.80
N VAL A 321 15.84 0.14 24.95
CA VAL A 321 16.65 0.21 26.17
C VAL A 321 16.26 -0.97 27.04
N GLU A 322 17.24 -1.65 27.67
CA GLU A 322 16.97 -2.71 28.63
C GLU A 322 16.39 -2.11 29.91
N LEU A 323 15.25 -2.67 30.38
CA LEU A 323 14.54 -2.12 31.55
C LEU A 323 15.40 -2.13 32.81
N GLU A 324 16.28 -3.13 32.95
CA GLU A 324 17.22 -3.23 34.05
C GLU A 324 18.33 -2.16 34.04
N SER A 325 18.50 -1.44 32.92
CA SER A 325 19.46 -0.34 32.80
C SER A 325 18.86 1.04 33.11
N LEU A 326 17.57 1.09 33.45
CA LEU A 326 16.86 2.33 33.81
C LEU A 326 16.87 2.47 35.35
N ASP A 327 17.78 3.28 35.90
CA ASP A 327 17.82 3.70 37.31
C ASP A 327 16.94 4.95 37.56
#